data_fa6ddbd09fb972e77c1267465bafde47
#
_entry.id   fa6ddbd09fb972e77c1267465bafde47
#
_cell.length_a   1.000
_cell.length_b   1.000
_cell.length_c   1.000
_cell.angle_alpha   90.00
_cell.angle_beta   90.00
_cell.angle_gamma   90.00
#
_symmetry.space_group_name_H-M   'P 1'
#
loop_
_entity.id
_entity.type
_entity.pdbx_description
1 polymer ?
#
loop_
_entity_poly.entity_id
_entity_poly.type
_entity_poly.pdbx_seq_one_letter_code
_entity_poly.pdbx_strand_id
1 'polypeptide(L)'
;MSLRIYLLGQFNLQANDRSLDLPSRPAQSLLAYLALNAGISQRREKLAGLLWPEGSDSNARGYLRQALWRLRKALAGGALDVDAYLQVSDITVTFAEEAPYWLDAAQLLEPLAPDC
;
A
#
# COMPACT_ATOMS: atom_id res chain seq x y z
N MET A 1 16.51 6.92 4.25
CA MET A 1 15.14 6.77 4.74
C MET A 1 14.41 5.77 3.90
N SER A 2 13.85 4.79 4.52
CA SER A 2 13.13 3.77 3.76
C SER A 2 11.96 3.25 4.57
N LEU A 3 10.98 2.74 3.84
CA LEU A 3 9.80 2.12 4.39
C LEU A 3 10.01 0.61 4.39
N ARG A 4 9.69 -0.04 5.50
CA ARG A 4 9.72 -1.50 5.58
C ARG A 4 8.31 -2.00 5.78
N ILE A 5 7.90 -2.93 4.93
CA ILE A 5 6.55 -3.48 4.93
C ILE A 5 6.65 -4.98 5.21
N TYR A 6 6.00 -5.40 6.28
CA TYR A 6 5.97 -6.81 6.67
C TYR A 6 4.56 -7.34 6.49
N LEU A 7 4.40 -8.26 5.56
CA LEU A 7 3.10 -8.89 5.27
C LEU A 7 3.03 -10.32 5.75
N LEU A 8 4.19 -10.99 5.83
CA LEU A 8 4.24 -12.39 6.24
C LEU A 8 4.09 -12.47 7.74
N GLY A 9 3.18 -13.31 8.19
CA GLY A 9 2.84 -13.37 9.59
C GLY A 9 1.99 -12.18 9.97
N GLN A 10 2.43 -11.40 10.95
CA GLN A 10 1.68 -10.26 11.44
C GLN A 10 2.06 -8.99 10.66
N PHE A 11 1.06 -8.26 10.19
CA PHE A 11 1.29 -7.02 9.44
C PHE A 11 2.05 -6.02 10.30
N ASN A 12 3.06 -5.38 9.72
CA ASN A 12 3.85 -4.38 10.41
C ASN A 12 4.44 -3.40 9.40
N LEU A 13 4.53 -2.14 9.80
CA LEU A 13 5.15 -1.09 9.01
C LEU A 13 6.21 -0.40 9.85
N GLN A 14 7.36 -0.14 9.25
CA GLN A 14 8.44 0.57 9.92
C GLN A 14 9.06 1.60 8.98
N ALA A 15 9.41 2.75 9.52
CA ALA A 15 10.11 3.79 8.79
C ALA A 15 11.07 4.46 9.75
N ASN A 16 12.33 4.61 9.34
CA ASN A 16 13.34 5.31 10.14
C ASN A 16 13.47 4.73 11.55
N ASP A 17 13.44 3.39 11.64
CA ASP A 17 13.56 2.64 12.91
C ASP A 17 12.37 2.86 13.85
N ARG A 18 11.24 3.29 13.33
CA ARG A 18 10.03 3.50 14.11
C ARG A 18 8.90 2.68 13.52
N SER A 19 8.08 2.10 14.38
CA SER A 19 6.87 1.44 13.94
C SER A 19 5.82 2.47 13.56
N LEU A 20 5.17 2.25 12.43
CA LEU A 20 4.08 3.10 11.99
C LEU A 20 2.76 2.43 12.35
N ASP A 21 1.82 3.23 12.79
CA ASP A 21 0.52 2.75 13.23
C ASP A 21 -0.48 2.80 12.07
N LEU A 22 -0.91 1.64 11.61
CA LEU A 22 -1.93 1.52 10.57
C LEU A 22 -2.93 0.45 11.02
N PRO A 23 -3.84 0.79 11.96
CA PRO A 23 -4.71 -0.22 12.55
C PRO A 23 -5.86 -0.66 11.65
N SER A 24 -6.14 0.06 10.59
CA SER A 24 -7.25 -0.24 9.70
C SER A 24 -6.89 -1.42 8.79
N ARG A 25 -7.65 -2.52 8.89
CA ARG A 25 -7.44 -3.67 8.01
C ARG A 25 -7.61 -3.33 6.53
N PRO A 26 -8.64 -2.58 6.13
CA PRO A 26 -8.75 -2.20 4.73
C PRO A 26 -7.54 -1.40 4.24
N ALA A 27 -7.01 -0.51 5.07
CA ALA A 27 -5.82 0.26 4.69
C ALA A 27 -4.59 -0.64 4.60
N GLN A 28 -4.46 -1.63 5.49
CA GLN A 28 -3.39 -2.62 5.42
C GLN A 28 -3.48 -3.43 4.12
N SER A 29 -4.69 -3.89 3.77
CA SER A 29 -4.91 -4.66 2.55
C SER A 29 -4.62 -3.81 1.32
N LEU A 30 -5.01 -2.55 1.34
CA LEU A 30 -4.75 -1.64 0.24
C LEU A 30 -3.24 -1.47 0.02
N LEU A 31 -2.50 -1.22 1.09
CA LEU A 31 -1.05 -1.07 0.99
C LEU A 31 -0.40 -2.35 0.48
N ALA A 32 -0.83 -3.51 1.01
CA ALA A 32 -0.28 -4.78 0.59
C ALA A 32 -0.47 -5.00 -0.91
N TYR A 33 -1.68 -4.76 -1.39
CA TYR A 33 -1.97 -4.94 -2.82
C TYR A 33 -1.15 -4.00 -3.68
N LEU A 34 -1.08 -2.73 -3.29
CA LEU A 34 -0.33 -1.74 -4.05
C LEU A 34 1.16 -2.03 -4.07
N ALA A 35 1.72 -2.43 -2.93
CA ALA A 35 3.16 -2.70 -2.83
C ALA A 35 3.54 -3.97 -3.59
N LEU A 36 2.68 -4.99 -3.57
CA LEU A 36 2.93 -6.22 -4.32
C LEU A 36 2.83 -5.98 -5.83
N ASN A 37 2.14 -4.92 -6.24
CA ASN A 37 2.01 -4.54 -7.63
C ASN A 37 2.66 -3.17 -7.89
N ALA A 38 3.78 -2.92 -7.23
CA ALA A 38 4.46 -1.63 -7.34
C ALA A 38 4.79 -1.31 -8.79
N GLY A 39 4.65 -0.05 -9.14
CA GLY A 39 4.90 0.42 -10.49
C GLY A 39 3.72 0.29 -11.44
N ILE A 40 2.68 -0.42 -11.02
CA ILE A 40 1.51 -0.62 -11.85
C ILE A 40 0.39 0.31 -11.39
N SER A 41 -0.11 1.13 -12.30
CA SER A 41 -1.21 2.04 -12.03
C SER A 41 -2.50 1.25 -11.82
N GLN A 42 -3.15 1.46 -10.69
CA GLN A 42 -4.38 0.74 -10.33
C GLN A 42 -5.55 1.72 -10.38
N ARG A 43 -6.61 1.34 -11.09
CA ARG A 43 -7.80 2.18 -11.13
C ARG A 43 -8.51 2.15 -9.77
N ARG A 44 -8.91 3.33 -9.30
CA ARG A 44 -9.57 3.42 -7.99
C ARG A 44 -10.86 2.60 -7.96
N GLU A 45 -11.59 2.59 -9.07
CA GLU A 45 -12.81 1.80 -9.19
C GLU A 45 -12.54 0.32 -9.01
N LYS A 46 -11.45 -0.17 -9.60
CA LYS A 46 -11.05 -1.57 -9.46
C LYS A 46 -10.64 -1.89 -8.04
N LEU A 47 -9.87 -1.01 -7.41
CA LEU A 47 -9.46 -1.21 -6.03
C LEU A 47 -10.65 -1.26 -5.09
N ALA A 48 -11.61 -0.38 -5.29
CA ALA A 48 -12.81 -0.36 -4.47
C ALA A 48 -13.59 -1.67 -4.60
N GLY A 49 -13.73 -2.18 -5.81
CA GLY A 49 -14.41 -3.44 -6.04
C GLY A 49 -13.68 -4.64 -5.46
N LEU A 50 -12.35 -4.61 -5.48
CA LEU A 50 -11.55 -5.70 -4.92
C LEU A 50 -11.62 -5.75 -3.40
N LEU A 51 -11.59 -4.59 -2.76
CA LEU A 51 -11.54 -4.52 -1.30
C LEU A 51 -12.91 -4.57 -0.65
N TRP A 52 -13.94 -4.11 -1.35
CA TRP A 52 -15.30 -4.10 -0.84
C TRP A 52 -16.27 -4.65 -1.88
N PRO A 53 -16.17 -5.95 -2.20
CA PRO A 53 -16.97 -6.51 -3.29
C PRO A 53 -18.47 -6.56 -3.00
N GLU A 54 -18.86 -6.53 -1.74
CA GLU A 54 -20.25 -6.64 -1.36
C GLU A 54 -20.92 -5.30 -1.10
N GLY A 55 -20.15 -4.21 -1.20
CA GLY A 55 -20.69 -2.88 -1.00
C GLY A 55 -21.23 -2.30 -2.29
N SER A 56 -22.07 -1.27 -2.17
CA SER A 56 -22.45 -0.50 -3.33
C SER A 56 -21.24 0.26 -3.87
N ASP A 57 -21.26 0.62 -5.15
CA ASP A 57 -20.16 1.35 -5.76
C ASP A 57 -19.87 2.66 -5.03
N SER A 58 -20.92 3.33 -4.63
CA SER A 58 -20.82 4.60 -3.92
C SER A 58 -20.15 4.42 -2.55
N ASN A 59 -20.57 3.40 -1.81
CA ASN A 59 -19.98 3.12 -0.50
C ASN A 59 -18.54 2.65 -0.62
N ALA A 60 -18.25 1.81 -1.60
CA ALA A 60 -16.90 1.29 -1.81
C ALA A 60 -15.92 2.43 -2.12
N ARG A 61 -16.35 3.41 -2.92
CA ARG A 61 -15.49 4.56 -3.22
C ARG A 61 -15.20 5.39 -1.97
N GLY A 62 -16.21 5.54 -1.09
CA GLY A 62 -16.01 6.24 0.17
C GLY A 62 -15.05 5.50 1.09
N TYR A 63 -15.19 4.19 1.17
CA TYR A 63 -14.29 3.36 1.97
C TYR A 63 -12.87 3.42 1.46
N LEU A 64 -12.70 3.39 0.14
CA LEU A 64 -11.36 3.52 -0.46
C LEU A 64 -10.73 4.86 -0.12
N ARG A 65 -11.51 5.93 -0.20
CA ARG A 65 -11.01 7.27 0.14
C ARG A 65 -10.52 7.31 1.58
N GLN A 66 -11.27 6.70 2.50
CA GLN A 66 -10.87 6.65 3.91
C GLN A 66 -9.61 5.81 4.09
N ALA A 67 -9.54 4.67 3.42
CA ALA A 67 -8.36 3.80 3.53
C ALA A 67 -7.11 4.51 3.02
N LEU A 68 -7.23 5.21 1.88
CA LEU A 68 -6.12 6.00 1.34
C LEU A 68 -5.69 7.10 2.30
N TRP A 69 -6.66 7.78 2.91
CA TRP A 69 -6.34 8.84 3.85
C TRP A 69 -5.56 8.29 5.05
N ARG A 70 -6.01 7.16 5.59
CA ARG A 70 -5.34 6.54 6.74
C ARG A 70 -3.92 6.09 6.37
N LEU A 71 -3.77 5.52 5.18
CA LEU A 71 -2.46 5.08 4.71
C LEU A 71 -1.52 6.26 4.54
N ARG A 72 -1.97 7.33 3.90
CA ARG A 72 -1.16 8.52 3.71
C ARG A 72 -0.77 9.16 5.04
N LYS A 73 -1.70 9.18 5.98
CA LYS A 73 -1.42 9.73 7.30
C LYS A 73 -0.38 8.89 8.04
N ALA A 74 -0.45 7.57 7.94
CA ALA A 74 0.52 6.69 8.57
C ALA A 74 1.92 6.93 8.02
N LEU A 75 2.05 7.03 6.69
CA LEU A 75 3.35 7.29 6.06
C LEU A 75 3.89 8.64 6.46
N ALA A 76 3.04 9.65 6.50
CA ALA A 76 3.46 11.00 6.91
C ALA A 76 3.94 11.00 8.36
N GLY A 77 3.30 10.18 9.21
CA GLY A 77 3.71 10.04 10.60
C GLY A 77 5.11 9.47 10.76
N GLY A 78 5.60 8.75 9.75
CA GLY A 78 6.95 8.23 9.73
C GLY A 78 7.97 9.16 9.11
N ALA A 79 7.60 10.42 8.88
CA ALA A 79 8.45 11.41 8.25
C ALA A 79 8.86 11.04 6.83
N LEU A 80 8.02 10.27 6.15
CA LEU A 80 8.24 9.90 4.78
C LEU A 80 7.57 10.91 3.84
N ASP A 81 8.15 11.06 2.65
CA ASP A 81 7.51 11.85 1.60
C ASP A 81 6.43 10.99 0.96
N VAL A 82 5.18 11.22 1.36
CA VAL A 82 4.06 10.39 0.93
C VAL A 82 3.95 10.35 -0.59
N ASP A 83 4.17 11.49 -1.25
CA ASP A 83 4.02 11.57 -2.70
C ASP A 83 5.10 10.78 -3.42
N ALA A 84 6.24 10.54 -2.77
CA ALA A 84 7.28 9.69 -3.35
C ALA A 84 6.88 8.21 -3.35
N TYR A 85 6.01 7.81 -2.43
CA TYR A 85 5.56 6.42 -2.32
C TYR A 85 4.24 6.16 -3.02
N LEU A 86 3.30 7.10 -2.92
CA LEU A 86 1.95 6.94 -3.44
C LEU A 86 1.63 8.06 -4.41
N GLN A 87 1.35 7.69 -5.64
CA GLN A 87 0.92 8.63 -6.67
C GLN A 87 -0.58 8.45 -6.83
N VAL A 88 -1.34 9.44 -6.39
CA VAL A 88 -2.80 9.37 -6.32
C VAL A 88 -3.40 10.41 -7.24
N SER A 89 -4.31 9.97 -8.11
CA SER A 89 -5.09 10.87 -8.94
C SER A 89 -6.57 10.60 -8.70
N ASP A 90 -7.43 11.32 -9.41
CA ASP A 90 -8.88 11.08 -9.31
C ASP A 90 -9.27 9.70 -9.83
N ILE A 91 -8.43 9.10 -10.65
CA ILE A 91 -8.76 7.85 -11.35
C ILE A 91 -7.90 6.69 -10.89
N THR A 92 -6.63 6.93 -10.56
CA THR A 92 -5.68 5.85 -10.28
C THR A 92 -4.89 6.07 -9.02
N VAL A 93 -4.34 4.96 -8.51
CA VAL A 93 -3.38 4.96 -7.40
C VAL A 93 -2.22 4.04 -7.80
N THR A 94 -1.00 4.51 -7.60
CA THR A 94 0.19 3.74 -7.93
C THR A 94 1.17 3.78 -6.76
N PHE A 95 1.69 2.63 -6.36
CA PHE A 95 2.81 2.58 -5.43
C PHE A 95 4.08 2.69 -6.27
N ALA A 96 4.91 3.69 -5.98
CA ALA A 96 6.09 3.97 -6.78
C ALA A 96 7.16 2.90 -6.54
N GLU A 97 7.51 2.17 -7.59
CA GLU A 97 8.49 1.08 -7.45
C GLU A 97 9.91 1.58 -7.20
N GLU A 98 10.20 2.80 -7.61
CA GLU A 98 11.52 3.37 -7.36
C GLU A 98 11.65 4.05 -5.99
N ALA A 99 10.59 4.09 -5.21
CA ALA A 99 10.66 4.61 -3.87
C ALA A 99 11.52 3.70 -2.98
N PRO A 100 12.22 4.26 -1.98
CA PRO A 100 13.05 3.41 -1.12
C PRO A 100 12.18 2.63 -0.13
N TYR A 101 11.86 1.40 -0.49
CA TYR A 101 11.07 0.52 0.38
C TYR A 101 11.62 -0.90 0.35
N TRP A 102 11.25 -1.66 1.38
CA TRP A 102 11.57 -3.08 1.49
C TRP A 102 10.28 -3.81 1.84
N LEU A 103 10.03 -4.92 1.15
CA LEU A 103 8.82 -5.72 1.31
C LEU A 103 9.24 -7.17 1.52
N ASP A 104 8.84 -7.75 2.65
CA ASP A 104 9.26 -9.12 2.98
C ASP A 104 8.73 -10.15 1.98
N ALA A 105 7.50 -9.98 1.53
CA ALA A 105 6.92 -10.90 0.55
C ALA A 105 7.67 -10.88 -0.77
N ALA A 106 8.27 -9.74 -1.15
CA ALA A 106 9.06 -9.65 -2.35
C ALA A 106 10.34 -10.47 -2.23
N GLN A 107 10.91 -10.54 -1.04
CA GLN A 107 12.10 -11.36 -0.80
C GLN A 107 11.80 -12.84 -1.01
N LEU A 108 10.60 -13.25 -0.65
CA LEU A 108 10.17 -14.63 -0.85
C LEU A 108 10.02 -14.95 -2.32
N LEU A 109 9.55 -14.00 -3.11
CA LEU A 109 9.32 -14.22 -4.54
C LEU A 109 10.61 -14.18 -5.36
N GLU A 110 11.59 -13.42 -4.93
CA GLU A 110 12.83 -13.26 -5.67
C GLU A 110 13.55 -14.58 -5.95
N PRO A 111 13.68 -15.48 -4.98
CA PRO A 111 14.36 -16.76 -5.23
C PRO A 111 13.68 -17.62 -6.27
N LEU A 112 12.44 -17.34 -6.57
CA LEU A 112 11.69 -18.09 -7.56
C LEU A 112 11.88 -17.53 -8.97
N ALA A 113 12.48 -16.35 -9.09
CA ALA A 113 12.74 -15.76 -10.39
C ALA A 113 13.76 -16.60 -11.11
N PRO A 114 13.53 -16.94 -12.32
CA PRO A 114 14.48 -17.77 -13.04
C PRO A 114 15.73 -17.02 -13.32
N ASP A 115 16.38 -16.77 -13.00
CA ASP A 115 17.47 -16.15 -13.31
C ASP A 115 18.16 -15.87 -13.05
N CYS A 116 17.84 -15.80 -12.70
CA CYS A 116 18.47 -15.37 -12.59
C CYS A 116 19.10 -15.65 -12.55
#